data_071dd576e8fd9717d81a10c5e638ec18
#
_entry.id   071dd576e8fd9717d81a10c5e638ec18
#
_cell.length_a   1.000
_cell.length_b   1.000
_cell.length_c   1.000
_cell.angle_alpha   90.00
_cell.angle_beta   90.00
_cell.angle_gamma   90.00
#
_symmetry.space_group_name_H-M   'P 1'
#
loop_
_entity.id
_entity.type
_entity.pdbx_description
1 polymer ?
#
loop_
_entity_poly.entity_id
_entity_poly.type
_entity_poly.pdbx_seq_one_letter_code
_entity_poly.pdbx_strand_id
1 'polypeptide(L)'
;MVSSIVIGNASIDVIEGFQDQPGGAVTYVSNALIKLDHKVRSVSSFGSDYPKNVFDSKIKSDFRDSRETTKFKVSYKNSIRQMNVLSKGEKLSLGSLKISKIPEDMIFFVPILDELEISDSKYILEKNKNLFSVSIPQGWMRNLNNAKLINDFRILQNLPVFDLMFFSNEEIISANITKSELFNFAKILVITNGDKGSTIFTPSTTINISSYKSQVVDSIGAGDIYAAVFANIYYKTKNLEKAGDTASKISSKSTELIGLNSIKKIL
;
A
#
# COMPACT_ATOMS: atom_id res chain seq x y z
N MET A 1 7.21 -17.19 13.28
CA MET A 1 7.15 -16.58 11.92
C MET A 1 5.83 -15.85 11.85
N VAL A 2 5.85 -14.55 11.53
CA VAL A 2 4.63 -13.73 11.43
C VAL A 2 3.87 -14.11 10.16
N SER A 3 2.55 -14.12 10.24
CA SER A 3 1.67 -14.37 9.09
C SER A 3 0.89 -13.12 8.72
N SER A 4 0.72 -12.87 7.43
CA SER A 4 0.06 -11.67 6.92
C SER A 4 -0.88 -11.97 5.77
N ILE A 5 -2.01 -11.28 5.75
CA ILE A 5 -2.89 -11.23 4.59
C ILE A 5 -2.82 -9.82 3.97
N VAL A 6 -2.66 -9.74 2.65
CA VAL A 6 -2.61 -8.49 1.88
C VAL A 6 -3.76 -8.47 0.90
N ILE A 7 -4.59 -7.44 0.95
CA ILE A 7 -5.83 -7.33 0.18
C ILE A 7 -5.83 -6.06 -0.66
N GLY A 8 -5.93 -6.20 -1.98
CA GLY A 8 -5.99 -5.13 -2.96
C GLY A 8 -5.80 -5.65 -4.38
N ASN A 9 -6.11 -4.87 -5.40
CA ASN A 9 -5.90 -5.29 -6.77
C ASN A 9 -4.46 -5.05 -7.23
N ALA A 10 -3.98 -5.93 -8.10
CA ALA A 10 -2.77 -5.69 -8.87
C ALA A 10 -3.05 -4.68 -10.00
N SER A 11 -2.02 -4.01 -10.48
CA SER A 11 -2.11 -3.09 -11.63
C SER A 11 -0.98 -3.30 -12.62
N ILE A 12 -1.14 -2.74 -13.80
CA ILE A 12 -0.07 -2.56 -14.77
C ILE A 12 0.16 -1.06 -14.94
N ASP A 13 1.40 -0.63 -14.73
CA ASP A 13 1.82 0.74 -14.96
C ASP A 13 2.40 0.86 -16.37
N VAL A 14 1.66 1.55 -17.25
CA VAL A 14 2.04 1.86 -18.63
C VAL A 14 2.84 3.14 -18.62
N ILE A 15 4.17 3.03 -18.79
CA ILE A 15 5.09 4.16 -18.69
C ILE A 15 5.53 4.57 -20.09
N GLU A 16 5.27 5.82 -20.45
CA GLU A 16 5.61 6.33 -21.79
C GLU A 16 7.11 6.22 -22.07
N GLY A 17 7.47 5.53 -23.18
CA GLY A 17 8.86 5.27 -23.57
C GLY A 17 9.54 4.10 -22.85
N PHE A 18 8.84 3.36 -22.00
CA PHE A 18 9.36 2.21 -21.28
C PHE A 18 8.44 0.99 -21.42
N GLN A 19 8.94 -0.16 -21.02
CA GLN A 19 8.11 -1.38 -20.94
C GLN A 19 7.08 -1.25 -19.82
N ASP A 20 5.87 -1.76 -20.05
CA ASP A 20 4.83 -1.88 -19.05
C ASP A 20 5.33 -2.64 -17.82
N GLN A 21 5.03 -2.13 -16.63
CA GLN A 21 5.49 -2.71 -15.38
C GLN A 21 4.34 -3.26 -14.55
N PRO A 22 4.48 -4.48 -13.99
CA PRO A 22 3.54 -4.97 -12.99
C PRO A 22 3.64 -4.09 -11.74
N GLY A 23 2.48 -3.60 -11.32
CA GLY A 23 2.31 -2.67 -10.22
C GLY A 23 1.22 -3.12 -9.23
N GLY A 24 0.73 -2.15 -8.50
CA GLY A 24 -0.26 -2.33 -7.44
C GLY A 24 0.37 -2.58 -6.07
N ALA A 25 -0.14 -1.90 -5.06
CA ALA A 25 0.39 -1.98 -3.70
C ALA A 25 0.40 -3.42 -3.16
N VAL A 26 -0.59 -4.25 -3.53
CA VAL A 26 -0.65 -5.67 -3.15
C VAL A 26 0.60 -6.43 -3.61
N THR A 27 1.12 -6.14 -4.80
CA THR A 27 2.29 -6.82 -5.37
C THR A 27 3.56 -6.44 -4.63
N TYR A 28 3.77 -5.14 -4.38
CA TYR A 28 4.95 -4.66 -3.65
C TYR A 28 4.94 -5.10 -2.18
N VAL A 29 3.82 -4.91 -1.47
CA VAL A 29 3.70 -5.28 -0.05
C VAL A 29 3.87 -6.79 0.13
N SER A 30 3.20 -7.63 -0.69
CA SER A 30 3.27 -9.08 -0.55
C SER A 30 4.69 -9.61 -0.76
N ASN A 31 5.36 -9.16 -1.82
CA ASN A 31 6.74 -9.58 -2.09
C ASN A 31 7.73 -9.07 -1.03
N ALA A 32 7.55 -7.85 -0.52
CA ALA A 32 8.37 -7.31 0.57
C ALA A 32 8.21 -8.13 1.85
N LEU A 33 6.97 -8.49 2.23
CA LEU A 33 6.70 -9.29 3.42
C LEU A 33 7.29 -10.70 3.33
N ILE A 34 7.28 -11.35 2.16
CA ILE A 34 7.97 -12.64 1.96
C ILE A 34 9.47 -12.49 2.27
N LYS A 35 10.11 -11.42 1.80
CA LYS A 35 11.53 -11.16 2.06
C LYS A 35 11.83 -10.80 3.52
N LEU A 36 10.82 -10.39 4.26
CA LEU A 36 10.87 -10.13 5.70
C LEU A 36 10.47 -11.35 6.55
N ASP A 37 10.48 -12.55 5.95
CA ASP A 37 10.18 -13.85 6.58
C ASP A 37 8.74 -13.97 7.11
N HIS A 38 7.77 -13.39 6.40
CA HIS A 38 6.35 -13.63 6.68
C HIS A 38 5.82 -14.83 5.89
N LYS A 39 4.81 -15.51 6.45
CA LYS A 39 3.86 -16.32 5.67
C LYS A 39 2.84 -15.37 5.10
N VAL A 40 2.78 -15.23 3.78
CA VAL A 40 1.91 -14.26 3.11
C VAL A 40 0.78 -14.94 2.36
N ARG A 41 -0.45 -14.45 2.55
CA ARG A 41 -1.61 -14.69 1.71
C ARG A 41 -1.98 -13.41 0.99
N SER A 42 -2.02 -13.44 -0.35
CA SER A 42 -2.43 -12.30 -1.15
C SER A 42 -3.80 -12.53 -1.76
N VAL A 43 -4.70 -11.57 -1.54
CA VAL A 43 -6.04 -11.53 -2.11
C VAL A 43 -6.08 -10.41 -3.12
N SER A 44 -6.25 -10.74 -4.39
CA SER A 44 -6.18 -9.79 -5.49
C SER A 44 -7.05 -10.22 -6.66
N SER A 45 -7.41 -9.28 -7.53
CA SER A 45 -8.06 -9.54 -8.80
C SER A 45 -7.31 -8.84 -9.93
N PHE A 46 -7.18 -9.52 -11.07
CA PHE A 46 -6.55 -9.00 -12.29
C PHE A 46 -6.93 -9.83 -13.50
N GLY A 47 -6.76 -9.29 -14.71
CA GLY A 47 -7.01 -9.95 -15.97
C GLY A 47 -5.89 -10.92 -16.37
N SER A 48 -6.12 -11.63 -17.48
CA SER A 48 -5.14 -12.60 -18.04
C SER A 48 -3.84 -11.96 -18.54
N ASP A 49 -3.84 -10.63 -18.70
CA ASP A 49 -2.69 -9.83 -19.13
C ASP A 49 -1.71 -9.50 -17.99
N TYR A 50 -2.06 -9.82 -16.74
CA TYR A 50 -1.17 -9.60 -15.60
C TYR A 50 -0.17 -10.76 -15.42
N PRO A 51 1.14 -10.50 -15.31
CA PRO A 51 2.16 -11.54 -15.16
C PRO A 51 2.16 -12.13 -13.74
N LYS A 52 1.39 -13.21 -13.51
CA LYS A 52 1.24 -13.83 -12.17
C LYS A 52 2.57 -14.24 -11.52
N ASN A 53 3.60 -14.51 -12.32
CA ASN A 53 4.94 -14.92 -11.86
C ASN A 53 5.74 -13.81 -11.16
N VAL A 54 5.23 -12.58 -11.11
CA VAL A 54 5.85 -11.49 -10.32
C VAL A 54 5.60 -11.64 -8.82
N PHE A 55 4.57 -12.38 -8.43
CA PHE A 55 4.40 -12.79 -7.04
C PHE A 55 5.38 -13.91 -6.70
N ASP A 56 6.06 -13.80 -5.56
CA ASP A 56 6.94 -14.86 -5.07
C ASP A 56 6.16 -16.19 -4.91
N SER A 57 6.77 -17.30 -5.32
CA SER A 57 6.13 -18.62 -5.31
C SER A 57 5.71 -19.10 -3.90
N LYS A 58 6.26 -18.51 -2.85
CA LYS A 58 5.89 -18.79 -1.45
C LYS A 58 4.61 -18.08 -1.01
N ILE A 59 4.10 -17.13 -1.80
CA ILE A 59 2.85 -16.43 -1.50
C ILE A 59 1.68 -17.39 -1.72
N LYS A 60 0.86 -17.57 -0.68
CA LYS A 60 -0.43 -18.24 -0.83
C LYS A 60 -1.37 -17.31 -1.58
N SER A 61 -1.62 -17.62 -2.85
CA SER A 61 -2.45 -16.79 -3.72
C SER A 61 -3.94 -17.11 -3.56
N ASP A 62 -4.75 -16.08 -3.37
CA ASP A 62 -6.21 -16.10 -3.46
C ASP A 62 -6.59 -15.10 -4.57
N PHE A 63 -6.21 -15.46 -5.79
CA PHE A 63 -6.36 -14.59 -6.96
C PHE A 63 -7.65 -14.89 -7.68
N ARG A 64 -8.31 -13.82 -8.13
CA ARG A 64 -9.55 -13.88 -8.87
C ARG A 64 -9.34 -13.37 -10.28
N ASP A 65 -10.02 -13.98 -11.20
CA ASP A 65 -10.04 -13.52 -12.57
C ASP A 65 -10.91 -12.25 -12.66
N SER A 66 -10.38 -11.25 -13.30
CA SER A 66 -11.06 -10.03 -13.72
C SER A 66 -11.08 -9.97 -15.23
N ARG A 67 -12.08 -9.29 -15.80
CA ARG A 67 -12.13 -9.06 -17.25
C ARG A 67 -10.89 -8.30 -17.71
N GLU A 68 -10.46 -7.33 -16.94
CA GLU A 68 -9.31 -6.47 -17.22
C GLU A 68 -8.48 -6.26 -15.97
N THR A 69 -7.16 -6.09 -16.14
CA THR A 69 -6.30 -5.59 -15.08
C THR A 69 -6.45 -4.07 -14.96
N THR A 70 -6.42 -3.54 -13.74
CA THR A 70 -6.32 -2.08 -13.56
C THR A 70 -5.02 -1.57 -14.18
N LYS A 71 -5.12 -0.60 -15.10
CA LYS A 71 -3.95 -0.01 -15.77
C LYS A 71 -3.90 1.48 -15.54
N PHE A 72 -2.70 1.95 -15.21
CA PHE A 72 -2.43 3.37 -15.09
C PHE A 72 -1.42 3.80 -16.14
N LYS A 73 -1.76 4.84 -16.94
CA LYS A 73 -0.76 5.55 -17.74
C LYS A 73 0.01 6.48 -16.81
N VAL A 74 1.30 6.26 -16.69
CA VAL A 74 2.22 7.09 -15.91
C VAL A 74 3.04 7.95 -16.87
N SER A 75 2.99 9.24 -16.69
CA SER A 75 3.80 10.21 -17.45
C SER A 75 4.39 11.24 -16.50
N TYR A 76 5.44 11.91 -16.94
CA TYR A 76 6.09 12.97 -16.18
C TYR A 76 6.04 14.28 -16.97
N LYS A 77 5.47 15.31 -16.37
CA LYS A 77 5.46 16.67 -16.93
C LYS A 77 6.15 17.62 -15.96
N ASN A 78 7.24 18.24 -16.39
CA ASN A 78 8.08 19.09 -15.53
C ASN A 78 8.50 18.38 -14.22
N SER A 79 8.93 17.13 -14.32
CA SER A 79 9.28 16.26 -13.19
C SER A 79 8.13 15.90 -12.23
N ILE A 80 6.90 16.33 -12.54
CA ILE A 80 5.72 15.99 -11.76
C ILE A 80 5.09 14.72 -12.38
N ARG A 81 4.93 13.68 -11.55
CA ARG A 81 4.25 12.44 -11.93
C ARG A 81 2.77 12.70 -12.17
N GLN A 82 2.29 12.29 -13.32
CA GLN A 82 0.87 12.29 -13.67
C GLN A 82 0.40 10.87 -13.90
N MET A 83 -0.81 10.57 -13.45
CA MET A 83 -1.44 9.27 -13.64
C MET A 83 -2.81 9.43 -14.27
N ASN A 84 -3.15 8.56 -15.21
CA ASN A 84 -4.49 8.44 -15.79
C ASN A 84 -4.92 6.97 -15.78
N VAL A 85 -6.20 6.71 -15.56
CA VAL A 85 -6.75 5.36 -15.64
C VAL A 85 -6.93 4.97 -17.11
N LEU A 86 -6.36 3.85 -17.53
CA LEU A 86 -6.57 3.26 -18.85
C LEU A 86 -7.63 2.16 -18.81
N SER A 87 -7.59 1.33 -17.77
CA SER A 87 -8.61 0.31 -17.50
C SER A 87 -8.81 0.13 -16.01
N LYS A 88 -9.96 -0.38 -15.61
CA LYS A 88 -10.32 -0.65 -14.24
C LYS A 88 -10.67 -2.12 -14.05
N GLY A 89 -9.93 -2.82 -13.19
CA GLY A 89 -10.25 -4.17 -12.75
C GLY A 89 -11.54 -4.22 -11.93
N GLU A 90 -12.06 -5.43 -11.75
CA GLU A 90 -13.28 -5.64 -10.99
C GLU A 90 -13.08 -5.42 -9.50
N LYS A 91 -14.19 -5.09 -8.82
CA LYS A 91 -14.20 -4.98 -7.35
C LYS A 91 -13.91 -6.32 -6.70
N LEU A 92 -13.15 -6.27 -5.60
CA LEU A 92 -12.91 -7.41 -4.73
C LEU A 92 -14.10 -7.56 -3.77
N SER A 93 -15.02 -8.47 -4.09
CA SER A 93 -16.10 -8.83 -3.16
C SER A 93 -15.54 -9.74 -2.05
N LEU A 94 -15.29 -9.19 -0.88
CA LEU A 94 -14.73 -9.94 0.25
C LEU A 94 -15.76 -10.85 0.94
N GLY A 95 -17.06 -10.61 0.79
CA GLY A 95 -18.12 -11.47 1.32
C GLY A 95 -18.06 -12.92 0.81
N SER A 96 -17.56 -13.14 -0.42
CA SER A 96 -17.36 -14.47 -0.99
C SER A 96 -16.11 -15.19 -0.45
N LEU A 97 -15.20 -14.49 0.24
CA LEU A 97 -13.94 -15.05 0.77
C LEU A 97 -14.12 -15.83 2.07
N LYS A 98 -15.33 -15.94 2.62
CA LYS A 98 -15.57 -16.54 3.95
C LYS A 98 -14.61 -16.01 5.03
N ILE A 99 -14.28 -14.70 4.97
CA ILE A 99 -13.29 -14.04 5.83
C ILE A 99 -13.89 -13.73 7.23
N SER A 100 -14.80 -14.52 7.71
CA SER A 100 -15.34 -14.35 9.06
C SER A 100 -14.31 -14.65 10.15
N LYS A 101 -13.26 -15.42 9.82
CA LYS A 101 -12.14 -15.71 10.72
C LYS A 101 -10.83 -15.74 9.93
N ILE A 102 -9.97 -14.79 10.25
CA ILE A 102 -8.64 -14.62 9.63
C ILE A 102 -7.61 -15.16 10.62
N PRO A 103 -6.89 -16.24 10.27
CA PRO A 103 -5.90 -16.86 11.16
C PRO A 103 -4.54 -16.13 11.14
N GLU A 104 -4.34 -15.17 10.26
CA GLU A 104 -3.11 -14.40 10.14
C GLU A 104 -2.95 -13.43 11.31
N ASP A 105 -1.70 -13.01 11.60
CA ASP A 105 -1.38 -12.05 12.66
C ASP A 105 -1.61 -10.60 12.22
N MET A 106 -1.41 -10.33 10.93
CA MET A 106 -1.50 -8.98 10.35
C MET A 106 -2.40 -8.97 9.11
N ILE A 107 -3.09 -7.85 8.91
CA ILE A 107 -3.86 -7.58 7.70
C ILE A 107 -3.48 -6.24 7.10
N PHE A 108 -3.28 -6.24 5.77
CA PHE A 108 -3.01 -5.04 4.98
C PHE A 108 -4.16 -4.79 4.01
N PHE A 109 -4.80 -3.64 4.12
CA PHE A 109 -5.75 -3.13 3.14
C PHE A 109 -5.03 -2.11 2.26
N VAL A 110 -4.84 -2.47 1.00
CA VAL A 110 -4.01 -1.71 0.06
C VAL A 110 -4.74 -1.44 -1.27
N PRO A 111 -5.92 -0.79 -1.23
CA PRO A 111 -6.66 -0.48 -2.44
C PRO A 111 -5.87 0.48 -3.34
N ILE A 112 -6.07 0.35 -4.66
CA ILE A 112 -5.42 1.19 -5.66
C ILE A 112 -6.40 2.08 -6.44
N LEU A 113 -7.66 1.64 -6.65
CA LEU A 113 -8.68 2.36 -7.43
C LEU A 113 -10.11 1.93 -7.05
N ASP A 114 -10.51 2.11 -5.78
CA ASP A 114 -11.86 1.82 -5.29
C ASP A 114 -12.34 0.37 -5.53
N GLU A 115 -11.41 -0.59 -5.54
CA GLU A 115 -11.75 -2.00 -5.70
C GLU A 115 -12.20 -2.68 -4.40
N LEU A 116 -11.92 -2.07 -3.25
CA LEU A 116 -12.33 -2.53 -1.93
C LEU A 116 -13.44 -1.65 -1.37
N GLU A 117 -14.53 -2.26 -0.95
CA GLU A 117 -15.55 -1.53 -0.18
C GLU A 117 -15.04 -1.24 1.24
N ILE A 118 -15.23 -0.01 1.70
CA ILE A 118 -14.86 0.40 3.07
C ILE A 118 -15.63 -0.44 4.09
N SER A 119 -16.89 -0.75 3.83
CA SER A 119 -17.73 -1.61 4.67
C SER A 119 -17.15 -2.99 4.88
N ASP A 120 -16.47 -3.57 3.89
CA ASP A 120 -15.83 -4.87 4.00
C ASP A 120 -14.65 -4.81 4.98
N SER A 121 -13.83 -3.76 4.92
CA SER A 121 -12.71 -3.58 5.85
C SER A 121 -13.21 -3.44 7.29
N LYS A 122 -14.27 -2.68 7.49
CA LYS A 122 -14.91 -2.51 8.79
C LYS A 122 -15.44 -3.84 9.34
N TYR A 123 -16.21 -4.59 8.52
CA TYR A 123 -16.74 -5.90 8.89
C TYR A 123 -15.64 -6.88 9.29
N ILE A 124 -14.54 -6.93 8.50
CA ILE A 124 -13.42 -7.82 8.80
C ILE A 124 -12.78 -7.48 10.14
N LEU A 125 -12.50 -6.21 10.41
CA LEU A 125 -11.84 -5.81 11.66
C LEU A 125 -12.77 -5.96 12.87
N GLU A 126 -14.07 -5.74 12.73
CA GLU A 126 -15.05 -6.02 13.79
C GLU A 126 -15.10 -7.50 14.18
N LYS A 127 -14.95 -8.41 13.21
CA LYS A 127 -14.94 -9.87 13.44
C LYS A 127 -13.59 -10.42 13.90
N ASN A 128 -12.51 -9.68 13.69
CA ASN A 128 -11.13 -10.14 13.93
C ASN A 128 -10.34 -9.11 14.75
N LYS A 129 -10.81 -8.83 15.97
CA LYS A 129 -10.27 -7.75 16.83
C LYS A 129 -8.81 -7.89 17.23
N ASN A 130 -8.22 -9.08 17.10
CA ASN A 130 -6.82 -9.34 17.44
C ASN A 130 -5.86 -9.13 16.25
N LEU A 131 -6.37 -8.89 15.05
CA LEU A 131 -5.54 -8.60 13.89
C LEU A 131 -4.84 -7.25 14.05
N PHE A 132 -3.55 -7.24 13.78
CA PHE A 132 -2.83 -5.99 13.60
C PHE A 132 -3.11 -5.44 12.21
N SER A 133 -3.80 -4.32 12.16
CA SER A 133 -4.37 -3.78 10.92
C SER A 133 -3.55 -2.62 10.36
N VAL A 134 -3.26 -2.71 9.05
CA VAL A 134 -2.47 -1.74 8.30
C VAL A 134 -3.27 -1.28 7.09
N SER A 135 -3.27 0.03 6.80
CA SER A 135 -3.91 0.58 5.61
C SER A 135 -2.98 1.50 4.83
N ILE A 136 -3.02 1.36 3.50
CA ILE A 136 -2.51 2.31 2.50
C ILE A 136 -3.72 2.75 1.68
N PRO A 137 -4.47 3.80 2.10
CA PRO A 137 -5.84 4.06 1.67
C PRO A 137 -5.96 4.75 0.30
N GLN A 138 -4.87 4.93 -0.44
CA GLN A 138 -4.81 5.71 -1.68
C GLN A 138 -5.92 5.37 -2.69
N GLY A 139 -6.31 4.10 -2.81
CA GLY A 139 -7.34 3.67 -3.75
C GLY A 139 -8.73 4.16 -3.39
N TRP A 140 -9.03 4.35 -2.11
CA TRP A 140 -10.28 4.96 -1.66
C TRP A 140 -10.33 6.47 -1.90
N MET A 141 -9.16 7.11 -2.12
CA MET A 141 -9.02 8.54 -2.32
C MET A 141 -8.87 8.94 -3.79
N ARG A 142 -8.83 7.99 -4.72
CA ARG A 142 -8.61 8.27 -6.14
C ARG A 142 -9.93 8.41 -6.91
N ASN A 143 -9.96 9.39 -7.81
CA ASN A 143 -11.02 9.50 -8.80
C ASN A 143 -10.92 8.35 -9.82
N LEU A 144 -12.05 7.70 -10.08
CA LEU A 144 -12.13 6.51 -10.93
C LEU A 144 -11.77 6.73 -12.40
N ASN A 145 -11.87 7.97 -12.87
CA ASN A 145 -11.67 8.28 -14.30
C ASN A 145 -10.21 8.69 -14.60
N ASN A 146 -9.54 9.36 -13.67
CA ASN A 146 -8.25 9.98 -13.95
C ASN A 146 -7.18 9.71 -12.87
N ALA A 147 -7.46 8.82 -11.93
CA ALA A 147 -6.60 8.48 -10.78
C ALA A 147 -6.11 9.68 -9.93
N LYS A 148 -6.63 10.88 -10.16
CA LYS A 148 -6.33 12.03 -9.31
C LYS A 148 -6.92 11.84 -7.94
N LEU A 149 -6.24 12.37 -6.94
CA LEU A 149 -6.76 12.38 -5.57
C LEU A 149 -8.02 13.25 -5.50
N ILE A 150 -9.01 12.76 -4.79
CA ILE A 150 -10.28 13.47 -4.60
C ILE A 150 -10.10 14.42 -3.43
N ASN A 151 -10.43 15.70 -3.65
CA ASN A 151 -10.39 16.73 -2.60
C ASN A 151 -11.66 16.64 -1.73
N ASP A 152 -11.91 15.48 -1.14
CA ASP A 152 -13.05 15.25 -0.25
C ASP A 152 -12.74 14.11 0.72
N PHE A 153 -12.26 14.45 1.92
CA PHE A 153 -11.94 13.47 2.95
C PHE A 153 -13.17 12.73 3.50
N ARG A 154 -14.40 13.19 3.22
CA ARG A 154 -15.65 12.53 3.65
C ARG A 154 -15.73 11.09 3.13
N ILE A 155 -15.00 10.77 2.06
CA ILE A 155 -14.86 9.40 1.57
C ILE A 155 -14.29 8.47 2.65
N LEU A 156 -13.44 8.98 3.52
CA LEU A 156 -12.80 8.23 4.59
C LEU A 156 -13.64 8.13 5.87
N GLN A 157 -14.75 8.85 5.98
CA GLN A 157 -15.54 8.95 7.24
C GLN A 157 -16.07 7.61 7.77
N ASN A 158 -16.20 6.62 6.91
CA ASN A 158 -16.70 5.30 7.28
C ASN A 158 -15.58 4.26 7.48
N LEU A 159 -14.31 4.67 7.40
CA LEU A 159 -13.18 3.77 7.65
C LEU A 159 -13.21 3.26 9.10
N PRO A 160 -12.82 2.01 9.33
CA PRO A 160 -12.53 1.53 10.67
C PRO A 160 -11.24 2.17 11.22
N VAL A 161 -11.00 2.02 12.51
CA VAL A 161 -9.73 2.43 13.12
C VAL A 161 -8.67 1.37 12.84
N PHE A 162 -7.62 1.75 12.11
CA PHE A 162 -6.45 0.92 11.84
C PHE A 162 -5.37 1.10 12.90
N ASP A 163 -4.54 0.08 13.13
CA ASP A 163 -3.36 0.20 13.99
C ASP A 163 -2.29 1.09 13.35
N LEU A 164 -2.09 0.94 12.03
CA LEU A 164 -1.20 1.77 11.22
C LEU A 164 -1.91 2.26 9.96
N MET A 165 -1.71 3.52 9.62
CA MET A 165 -2.18 4.10 8.37
C MET A 165 -1.07 4.93 7.74
N PHE A 166 -0.87 4.75 6.42
CA PHE A 166 0.19 5.38 5.65
C PHE A 166 -0.40 6.31 4.59
N PHE A 167 0.14 7.52 4.52
CA PHE A 167 -0.15 8.50 3.48
C PHE A 167 1.13 9.10 2.93
N SER A 168 1.07 9.60 1.72
CA SER A 168 2.03 10.59 1.25
C SER A 168 1.60 11.99 1.65
N ASN A 169 2.55 12.92 1.74
CA ASN A 169 2.25 14.33 2.00
C ASN A 169 1.36 14.93 0.88
N GLU A 170 1.51 14.47 -0.36
CA GLU A 170 0.67 14.88 -1.49
C GLU A 170 -0.80 14.45 -1.28
N GLU A 171 -1.03 13.25 -0.75
CA GLU A 171 -2.38 12.77 -0.45
C GLU A 171 -3.06 13.60 0.64
N ILE A 172 -2.34 13.96 1.70
CA ILE A 172 -2.84 14.81 2.78
C ILE A 172 -3.23 16.19 2.27
N ILE A 173 -2.33 16.81 1.49
CA ILE A 173 -2.59 18.14 0.90
C ILE A 173 -3.77 18.08 -0.08
N SER A 174 -3.79 17.08 -0.96
CA SER A 174 -4.84 16.97 -1.97
C SER A 174 -6.22 16.69 -1.38
N ALA A 175 -6.29 15.87 -0.34
CA ALA A 175 -7.54 15.56 0.36
C ALA A 175 -8.01 16.69 1.29
N ASN A 176 -7.16 17.70 1.53
CA ASN A 176 -7.43 18.79 2.47
C ASN A 176 -7.86 18.28 3.86
N ILE A 177 -7.19 17.20 4.32
CA ILE A 177 -7.50 16.55 5.59
C ILE A 177 -6.46 16.94 6.64
N THR A 178 -6.94 17.20 7.85
CA THR A 178 -6.07 17.51 8.99
C THR A 178 -5.61 16.23 9.68
N LYS A 179 -4.47 16.29 10.36
CA LYS A 179 -3.95 15.17 11.16
C LYS A 179 -4.93 14.74 12.25
N SER A 180 -5.62 15.70 12.89
CA SER A 180 -6.61 15.40 13.92
C SER A 180 -7.79 14.59 13.39
N GLU A 181 -8.23 14.87 12.17
CA GLU A 181 -9.27 14.09 11.51
C GLU A 181 -8.82 12.66 11.19
N LEU A 182 -7.55 12.49 10.79
CA LEU A 182 -6.98 11.16 10.49
C LEU A 182 -6.87 10.27 11.73
N PHE A 183 -6.70 10.84 12.92
CA PHE A 183 -6.71 10.05 14.17
C PHE A 183 -8.07 9.42 14.51
N ASN A 184 -9.15 9.82 13.83
CA ASN A 184 -10.40 9.09 13.91
C ASN A 184 -10.33 7.69 13.27
N PHE A 185 -9.30 7.45 12.41
CA PHE A 185 -9.17 6.23 11.60
C PHE A 185 -7.85 5.48 11.81
N ALA A 186 -6.93 6.02 12.62
CA ALA A 186 -5.62 5.41 12.84
C ALA A 186 -5.11 5.64 14.26
N LYS A 187 -4.53 4.59 14.89
CA LYS A 187 -3.80 4.73 16.16
C LYS A 187 -2.42 5.35 15.95
N ILE A 188 -1.77 5.00 14.84
CA ILE A 188 -0.48 5.52 14.41
C ILE A 188 -0.60 5.93 12.96
N LEU A 189 -0.23 7.18 12.68
CA LEU A 189 -0.26 7.76 11.36
C LEU A 189 1.18 7.98 10.88
N VAL A 190 1.49 7.54 9.67
CA VAL A 190 2.79 7.74 9.03
C VAL A 190 2.59 8.52 7.75
N ILE A 191 3.22 9.68 7.63
CA ILE A 191 3.16 10.54 6.45
C ILE A 191 4.55 10.55 5.81
N THR A 192 4.67 9.99 4.61
CA THR A 192 5.90 10.01 3.82
C THR A 192 5.98 11.28 2.97
N ASN A 193 7.20 11.80 2.77
CA ASN A 193 7.44 13.02 2.01
C ASN A 193 8.65 12.88 1.06
N GLY A 194 8.76 11.74 0.39
CA GLY A 194 9.80 11.45 -0.58
C GLY A 194 11.21 11.63 0.00
N ASP A 195 12.03 12.42 -0.66
CA ASP A 195 13.41 12.73 -0.27
C ASP A 195 13.54 13.52 1.04
N LYS A 196 12.45 14.08 1.53
CA LYS A 196 12.39 14.77 2.84
C LYS A 196 12.14 13.82 4.00
N GLY A 197 12.00 12.52 3.75
CA GLY A 197 11.78 11.50 4.76
C GLY A 197 10.33 11.28 5.12
N SER A 198 10.02 11.08 6.39
CA SER A 198 8.67 10.83 6.87
C SER A 198 8.45 11.35 8.28
N THR A 199 7.19 11.51 8.65
CA THR A 199 6.81 11.87 10.02
C THR A 199 5.81 10.85 10.55
N ILE A 200 6.08 10.35 11.75
CA ILE A 200 5.23 9.41 12.48
C ILE A 200 4.50 10.18 13.56
N PHE A 201 3.19 10.01 13.60
CA PHE A 201 2.33 10.66 14.59
C PHE A 201 1.60 9.61 15.41
N THR A 202 1.56 9.83 16.70
CA THR A 202 0.64 9.21 17.65
C THR A 202 -0.16 10.31 18.34
N PRO A 203 -1.19 10.01 19.12
CA PRO A 203 -1.91 11.05 19.88
C PRO A 203 -1.03 11.88 20.81
N SER A 204 0.12 11.34 21.26
CA SER A 204 1.02 11.97 22.23
C SER A 204 2.40 12.35 21.69
N THR A 205 2.80 11.85 20.50
CA THR A 205 4.18 11.97 20.04
C THR A 205 4.24 12.23 18.53
N THR A 206 5.23 13.04 18.14
CA THR A 206 5.62 13.24 16.73
C THR A 206 7.09 12.89 16.57
N ILE A 207 7.42 12.00 15.63
CA ILE A 207 8.79 11.56 15.35
C ILE A 207 9.08 11.84 13.87
N ASN A 208 10.14 12.60 13.59
CA ASN A 208 10.61 12.85 12.25
C ASN A 208 11.73 11.87 11.89
N ILE A 209 11.60 11.24 10.74
CA ILE A 209 12.56 10.28 10.20
C ILE A 209 13.17 10.89 8.94
N SER A 210 14.48 10.98 8.90
CA SER A 210 15.22 11.46 7.73
C SER A 210 15.16 10.45 6.59
N SER A 211 15.23 10.92 5.35
CA SER A 211 15.46 10.04 4.19
C SER A 211 16.93 9.66 4.10
N TYR A 212 17.20 8.54 3.46
CA TYR A 212 18.56 8.15 3.07
C TYR A 212 18.84 8.59 1.63
N LYS A 213 20.07 9.04 1.38
CA LYS A 213 20.51 9.41 0.02
C LYS A 213 20.47 8.18 -0.88
N SER A 214 19.86 8.33 -2.05
CA SER A 214 19.82 7.31 -3.10
C SER A 214 19.92 7.95 -4.49
N GLN A 215 20.40 7.19 -5.46
CA GLN A 215 20.35 7.58 -6.87
C GLN A 215 19.04 7.09 -7.45
N VAL A 216 18.02 7.94 -7.42
CA VAL A 216 16.66 7.57 -7.82
C VAL A 216 16.60 7.24 -9.31
N VAL A 217 16.25 6.00 -9.61
CA VAL A 217 15.95 5.47 -10.95
C VAL A 217 14.45 5.31 -11.12
N ASP A 218 13.77 4.70 -10.11
CA ASP A 218 12.33 4.47 -10.12
C ASP A 218 11.77 4.54 -8.70
N SER A 219 10.78 5.40 -8.49
CA SER A 219 10.12 5.56 -7.18
C SER A 219 8.83 4.77 -7.02
N ILE A 220 8.41 4.00 -8.06
CA ILE A 220 7.18 3.22 -8.02
C ILE A 220 7.32 2.11 -6.96
N GLY A 221 6.30 2.01 -6.09
CA GLY A 221 6.27 1.01 -5.01
C GLY A 221 7.13 1.34 -3.78
N ALA A 222 7.94 2.41 -3.79
CA ALA A 222 8.78 2.75 -2.63
C ALA A 222 7.96 3.02 -1.36
N GLY A 223 6.81 3.66 -1.48
CA GLY A 223 5.86 3.86 -0.37
C GLY A 223 5.28 2.56 0.17
N ASP A 224 4.97 1.62 -0.72
CA ASP A 224 4.43 0.30 -0.36
C ASP A 224 5.49 -0.54 0.37
N ILE A 225 6.75 -0.49 -0.10
CA ILE A 225 7.89 -1.14 0.54
C ILE A 225 8.14 -0.50 1.92
N TYR A 226 8.08 0.84 2.01
CA TYR A 226 8.18 1.55 3.28
C TYR A 226 7.14 1.04 4.28
N ALA A 227 5.87 0.97 3.87
CA ALA A 227 4.77 0.53 4.73
C ALA A 227 4.94 -0.93 5.19
N ALA A 228 5.34 -1.84 4.30
CA ALA A 228 5.58 -3.24 4.64
C ALA A 228 6.72 -3.40 5.66
N VAL A 229 7.85 -2.72 5.44
CA VAL A 229 9.02 -2.76 6.34
C VAL A 229 8.68 -2.14 7.69
N PHE A 230 8.07 -0.96 7.69
CA PHE A 230 7.67 -0.27 8.92
C PHE A 230 6.73 -1.15 9.76
N ALA A 231 5.68 -1.68 9.15
CA ALA A 231 4.70 -2.50 9.84
C ALA A 231 5.34 -3.77 10.45
N ASN A 232 6.22 -4.45 9.70
CA ASN A 232 6.95 -5.62 10.21
C ASN A 232 7.84 -5.28 11.42
N ILE A 233 8.65 -4.22 11.32
CA ILE A 233 9.56 -3.84 12.41
C ILE A 233 8.76 -3.37 13.63
N TYR A 234 7.75 -2.53 13.41
CA TYR A 234 6.91 -2.06 14.52
C TYR A 234 6.12 -3.19 15.18
N TYR A 235 5.55 -4.10 14.40
CA TYR A 235 4.83 -5.26 14.95
C TYR A 235 5.73 -6.07 15.90
N LYS A 236 6.97 -6.34 15.48
CA LYS A 236 7.94 -7.14 16.23
C LYS A 236 8.57 -6.41 17.43
N THR A 237 8.78 -5.10 17.32
CA THR A 237 9.62 -4.37 18.31
C THR A 237 8.86 -3.34 19.14
N LYS A 238 7.69 -2.91 18.66
CA LYS A 238 6.92 -1.77 19.21
C LYS A 238 7.70 -0.46 19.28
N ASN A 239 8.80 -0.34 18.53
CA ASN A 239 9.66 0.83 18.47
C ASN A 239 9.41 1.59 17.17
N LEU A 240 8.79 2.77 17.26
CA LEU A 240 8.42 3.61 16.13
C LEU A 240 9.62 4.18 15.39
N GLU A 241 10.62 4.65 16.12
CA GLU A 241 11.82 5.26 15.54
C GLU A 241 12.63 4.23 14.75
N LYS A 242 12.87 3.05 15.34
CA LYS A 242 13.52 1.93 14.66
C LYS A 242 12.76 1.49 13.41
N ALA A 243 11.41 1.44 13.50
CA ALA A 243 10.57 1.07 12.36
C ALA A 243 10.70 2.10 11.24
N GLY A 244 10.61 3.38 11.55
CA GLY A 244 10.74 4.47 10.60
C GLY A 244 12.11 4.53 9.93
N ASP A 245 13.19 4.46 10.72
CA ASP A 245 14.56 4.51 10.22
C ASP A 245 14.87 3.33 9.28
N THR A 246 14.52 2.10 9.70
CA THR A 246 14.71 0.91 8.87
C THR A 246 13.89 0.99 7.57
N ALA A 247 12.63 1.43 7.65
CA ALA A 247 11.77 1.58 6.50
C ALA A 247 12.29 2.65 5.53
N SER A 248 12.75 3.80 6.05
CA SER A 248 13.34 4.87 5.26
C SER A 248 14.59 4.40 4.51
N LYS A 249 15.49 3.69 5.19
CA LYS A 249 16.72 3.16 4.59
C LYS A 249 16.41 2.18 3.46
N ILE A 250 15.51 1.23 3.67
CA ILE A 250 15.17 0.20 2.68
C ILE A 250 14.40 0.80 1.50
N SER A 251 13.40 1.67 1.76
CA SER A 251 12.64 2.28 0.68
C SER A 251 13.46 3.26 -0.16
N SER A 252 14.36 4.05 0.45
CA SER A 252 15.28 4.89 -0.31
C SER A 252 16.16 4.06 -1.25
N LYS A 253 16.70 2.94 -0.76
CA LYS A 253 17.51 2.05 -1.58
C LYS A 253 16.69 1.34 -2.67
N SER A 254 15.40 1.10 -2.44
CA SER A 254 14.53 0.50 -3.47
C SER A 254 14.36 1.38 -4.69
N THR A 255 14.49 2.69 -4.55
CA THR A 255 14.37 3.63 -5.69
C THR A 255 15.55 3.58 -6.68
N GLU A 256 16.64 2.89 -6.34
CA GLU A 256 17.81 2.72 -7.21
C GLU A 256 17.61 1.64 -8.29
N LEU A 257 16.50 0.92 -8.26
CA LEU A 257 16.20 -0.19 -9.15
C LEU A 257 14.77 -0.10 -9.68
N ILE A 258 14.58 -0.58 -10.91
CA ILE A 258 13.28 -0.51 -11.59
C ILE A 258 12.32 -1.57 -11.03
N GLY A 259 11.13 -1.13 -10.64
CA GLY A 259 10.00 -1.98 -10.27
C GLY A 259 10.34 -3.01 -9.18
N LEU A 260 9.81 -4.22 -9.33
CA LEU A 260 9.97 -5.32 -8.35
C LEU A 260 11.39 -5.88 -8.23
N ASN A 261 12.32 -5.51 -9.13
CA ASN A 261 13.72 -5.91 -8.98
C ASN A 261 14.36 -5.31 -7.73
N SER A 262 13.83 -4.18 -7.27
CA SER A 262 14.23 -3.54 -6.02
C SER A 262 14.07 -4.48 -4.82
N ILE A 263 12.93 -5.17 -4.70
CA ILE A 263 12.64 -6.08 -3.59
C ILE A 263 13.57 -7.29 -3.58
N LYS A 264 13.88 -7.84 -4.77
CA LYS A 264 14.73 -9.03 -4.89
C LYS A 264 16.18 -8.80 -4.44
N LYS A 265 16.67 -7.55 -4.53
CA LYS A 265 18.08 -7.21 -4.25
C LYS A 265 18.31 -6.53 -2.91
N ILE A 266 17.27 -5.95 -2.30
CA ILE A 266 17.43 -5.07 -1.15
C ILE A 266 16.92 -5.73 0.14
N LEU A 267 15.96 -6.62 0.05
CA LEU A 267 15.43 -7.46 1.10
C LEU A 267 15.85 -8.91 0.86
#